data_ca573fdb8c30113227a396ddb2fc777f
#
_entry.id   ca573fdb8c30113227a396ddb2fc777f
#
_cell.length_a   1.000
_cell.length_b   1.000
_cell.length_c   1.000
_cell.angle_alpha   90.00
_cell.angle_beta   90.00
_cell.angle_gamma   90.00
#
_symmetry.space_group_name_H-M   'P 1'
#
loop_
_entity.id
_entity.type
_entity.pdbx_description
1 polymer ?
#
loop_
_entity_poly.entity_id
_entity_poly.type
_entity_poly.pdbx_seq_one_letter_code
_entity_poly.pdbx_strand_id
1 'polypeptide(L)'
;MTIFNVFSLFGGLALFLFGMDIMGKALEKQAGGQLQKILSKLTDSPIKGFFLGLCVTAIIQSSSATTVMVVGFVNSGIMELHQAIGVIMGSNVGTTVTSWILSLSGLQGDSLLIQMLKPTSFSPVLAFIGILLYMGKNEKRKGIGTIMIGFAILMTGMTTMSNAVAPLQDEAWFTNLFVRFSNPILGVLVGAIVTGVIQSSSASVGILQALSATGVITYGSAIPIIMGQNIGTCVTALLSSVGANKNARRAAMVHLYFNIIGVMLFLIVFYGLNSVLHFTFVNDTIAAWGIAVVHSTFNIAATVVLLPFAGLLEKLAILTIPDDTQKESFALLDERLLNTPAMAVERARAATAEMAELARVGVFQAMSLTHNWDDALAEKVKEEESKVDQYEDALGTYLVKLSGRELNHADSQSVNTLLHTISDFERISDHSVNLLKSADEMHTKNVQFSQDAREELQVLEDAVQDTLNRTTEAFRKGDLHLASKVEPLEQVVDELVRAIKARHIARLQAGSCSIEYGFVLDDLLTNYERVCDHCSNVAVAQIEVAQDSFDTHAYLNDLRSGNAAKESEVFQRRLDRYRERYLFPENETTTTEEKQG
;
A
#
# COMPACT_ATOMS: atom_id res chain seq x y z
N MET A 1 -33.20 -14.30 -33.03
CA MET A 1 -33.00 -13.45 -31.82
C MET A 1 -33.97 -12.26 -31.84
N THR A 2 -34.70 -12.01 -30.76
CA THR A 2 -35.61 -10.86 -30.64
C THR A 2 -34.93 -9.66 -29.99
N ILE A 3 -35.49 -8.43 -30.12
CA ILE A 3 -34.95 -7.25 -29.44
C ILE A 3 -34.95 -7.41 -27.89
N PHE A 4 -35.88 -8.17 -27.36
CA PHE A 4 -35.98 -8.46 -25.91
C PHE A 4 -34.82 -9.35 -25.43
N ASN A 5 -34.35 -10.28 -26.29
CA ASN A 5 -33.13 -11.05 -25.99
C ASN A 5 -31.89 -10.14 -25.91
N VAL A 6 -31.82 -9.12 -26.78
CA VAL A 6 -30.73 -8.14 -26.73
C VAL A 6 -30.77 -7.33 -25.43
N PHE A 7 -31.96 -6.86 -25.01
CA PHE A 7 -32.12 -6.17 -23.73
C PHE A 7 -31.78 -7.06 -22.54
N SER A 8 -32.18 -8.34 -22.58
CA SER A 8 -31.83 -9.32 -21.55
C SER A 8 -30.32 -9.61 -21.51
N LEU A 9 -29.69 -9.65 -22.68
CA LEU A 9 -28.22 -9.82 -22.76
C LEU A 9 -27.48 -8.64 -22.10
N PHE A 10 -27.85 -7.40 -22.42
CA PHE A 10 -27.25 -6.22 -21.79
C PHE A 10 -27.57 -6.12 -20.30
N GLY A 11 -28.79 -6.45 -19.88
CA GLY A 11 -29.19 -6.51 -18.48
C GLY A 11 -28.41 -7.58 -17.70
N GLY A 12 -28.28 -8.77 -18.29
CA GLY A 12 -27.47 -9.86 -17.73
C GLY A 12 -26.00 -9.50 -17.62
N LEU A 13 -25.44 -8.84 -18.65
CA LEU A 13 -24.05 -8.35 -18.63
C LEU A 13 -23.85 -7.29 -17.54
N ALA A 14 -24.78 -6.36 -17.40
CA ALA A 14 -24.70 -5.33 -16.35
C ALA A 14 -24.72 -5.96 -14.95
N LEU A 15 -25.63 -6.91 -14.69
CA LEU A 15 -25.67 -7.64 -13.41
C LEU A 15 -24.39 -8.45 -13.17
N PHE A 16 -23.89 -9.12 -14.20
CA PHE A 16 -22.67 -9.90 -14.12
C PHE A 16 -21.47 -9.01 -13.74
N LEU A 17 -21.26 -7.89 -14.44
CA LEU A 17 -20.17 -6.96 -14.18
C LEU A 17 -20.30 -6.31 -12.79
N PHE A 18 -21.49 -5.92 -12.40
CA PHE A 18 -21.77 -5.32 -11.10
C PHE A 18 -21.55 -6.31 -9.94
N GLY A 19 -22.03 -7.56 -10.09
CA GLY A 19 -21.81 -8.61 -9.12
C GLY A 19 -20.31 -8.92 -8.93
N MET A 20 -19.57 -8.95 -10.04
CA MET A 20 -18.11 -9.18 -10.03
C MET A 20 -17.38 -8.01 -9.34
N ASP A 21 -17.75 -6.76 -9.63
CA ASP A 21 -17.15 -5.56 -9.02
C ASP A 21 -17.38 -5.50 -7.51
N ILE A 22 -18.63 -5.68 -7.07
CA ILE A 22 -19.00 -5.70 -5.65
C ILE A 22 -18.28 -6.83 -4.90
N MET A 23 -18.30 -8.04 -5.47
CA MET A 23 -17.66 -9.19 -4.85
C MET A 23 -16.14 -8.97 -4.75
N GLY A 24 -15.51 -8.49 -5.82
CA GLY A 24 -14.08 -8.21 -5.88
C GLY A 24 -13.65 -7.17 -4.85
N LYS A 25 -14.33 -6.03 -4.79
CA LYS A 25 -14.06 -4.96 -3.80
C LYS A 25 -14.25 -5.44 -2.35
N ALA A 26 -15.28 -6.25 -2.10
CA ALA A 26 -15.51 -6.80 -0.76
C ALA A 26 -14.45 -7.82 -0.37
N LEU A 27 -13.97 -8.66 -1.30
CA LEU A 27 -12.86 -9.58 -1.09
C LEU A 27 -11.57 -8.83 -0.82
N GLU A 28 -11.25 -7.81 -1.62
CA GLU A 28 -10.09 -6.94 -1.44
C GLU A 28 -10.11 -6.26 -0.07
N LYS A 29 -11.25 -5.66 0.32
CA LYS A 29 -11.42 -5.03 1.64
C LYS A 29 -11.25 -6.02 2.81
N GLN A 30 -11.74 -7.25 2.67
CA GLN A 30 -11.59 -8.28 3.71
C GLN A 30 -10.17 -8.86 3.77
N ALA A 31 -9.49 -9.00 2.64
CA ALA A 31 -8.11 -9.47 2.56
C ALA A 31 -7.11 -8.45 3.15
N GLY A 32 -7.41 -7.16 3.04
CA GLY A 32 -6.77 -6.00 3.69
C GLY A 32 -5.26 -6.06 3.89
N GLY A 33 -4.78 -5.39 4.92
CA GLY A 33 -3.36 -5.17 5.20
C GLY A 33 -2.48 -6.43 5.48
N GLN A 34 -3.06 -7.63 5.67
CA GLN A 34 -2.25 -8.85 5.80
C GLN A 34 -1.65 -9.28 4.46
N LEU A 35 -2.42 -9.16 3.38
CA LEU A 35 -1.96 -9.50 2.03
C LEU A 35 -0.76 -8.61 1.61
N GLN A 36 -0.77 -7.37 2.05
CA GLN A 36 0.23 -6.35 1.75
C GLN A 36 1.54 -6.59 2.49
N LYS A 37 1.47 -6.94 3.78
CA LYS A 37 2.65 -7.34 4.57
C LYS A 37 3.32 -8.60 4.00
N ILE A 38 2.53 -9.46 3.36
CA ILE A 38 3.01 -10.66 2.69
C ILE A 38 3.68 -10.28 1.35
N LEU A 39 3.08 -9.37 0.57
CA LEU A 39 3.62 -8.90 -0.71
C LEU A 39 4.99 -8.23 -0.56
N SER A 40 5.18 -7.38 0.44
CA SER A 40 6.45 -6.67 0.64
C SER A 40 7.58 -7.54 1.21
N LYS A 41 7.27 -8.68 1.85
CA LYS A 41 8.26 -9.52 2.55
C LYS A 41 8.68 -10.81 1.83
N LEU A 42 7.91 -11.30 0.84
CA LEU A 42 8.08 -12.66 0.29
C LEU A 42 8.58 -12.71 -1.16
N THR A 43 9.08 -11.60 -1.71
CA THR A 43 9.43 -11.52 -3.14
C THR A 43 10.90 -11.76 -3.49
N ASP A 44 11.72 -12.32 -2.57
CA ASP A 44 13.17 -12.53 -2.80
C ASP A 44 13.51 -13.44 -3.99
N SER A 45 12.52 -14.11 -4.61
CA SER A 45 12.73 -14.94 -5.81
C SER A 45 11.50 -14.95 -6.72
N PRO A 46 11.67 -15.10 -8.05
CA PRO A 46 10.54 -15.18 -8.99
C PRO A 46 9.54 -16.29 -8.66
N ILE A 47 9.99 -17.42 -8.08
CA ILE A 47 9.11 -18.53 -7.69
C ILE A 47 8.22 -18.14 -6.51
N LYS A 48 8.78 -17.49 -5.48
CA LYS A 48 7.97 -16.98 -4.36
C LYS A 48 7.00 -15.91 -4.84
N GLY A 49 7.46 -15.00 -5.71
CA GLY A 49 6.62 -14.01 -6.37
C GLY A 49 5.46 -14.65 -7.14
N PHE A 50 5.72 -15.74 -7.87
CA PHE A 50 4.69 -16.49 -8.59
C PHE A 50 3.57 -17.00 -7.67
N PHE A 51 3.92 -17.74 -6.60
CA PHE A 51 2.90 -18.22 -5.67
C PHE A 51 2.14 -17.07 -4.99
N LEU A 52 2.83 -16.00 -4.71
CA LEU A 52 2.24 -14.80 -4.14
C LEU A 52 1.23 -14.15 -5.10
N GLY A 53 1.62 -13.91 -6.35
CA GLY A 53 0.74 -13.37 -7.38
C GLY A 53 -0.49 -14.24 -7.64
N LEU A 54 -0.29 -15.57 -7.66
CA LEU A 54 -1.36 -16.55 -7.77
C LEU A 54 -2.36 -16.42 -6.61
N CYS A 55 -1.88 -16.46 -5.37
CA CYS A 55 -2.74 -16.38 -4.18
C CYS A 55 -3.47 -15.03 -4.11
N VAL A 56 -2.76 -13.92 -4.33
CA VAL A 56 -3.35 -12.57 -4.30
C VAL A 56 -4.47 -12.47 -5.32
N THR A 57 -4.22 -12.85 -6.57
CA THR A 57 -5.22 -12.75 -7.63
C THR A 57 -6.39 -13.71 -7.40
N ALA A 58 -6.13 -14.93 -6.91
CA ALA A 58 -7.18 -15.88 -6.59
C ALA A 58 -8.10 -15.37 -5.45
N ILE A 59 -7.55 -14.62 -4.48
CA ILE A 59 -8.32 -14.03 -3.37
C ILE A 59 -9.06 -12.77 -3.85
N ILE A 60 -8.36 -11.82 -4.48
CA ILE A 60 -8.94 -10.54 -4.94
C ILE A 60 -9.87 -10.74 -6.13
N GLN A 61 -9.72 -11.84 -6.89
CA GLN A 61 -10.46 -12.15 -8.11
C GLN A 61 -10.24 -11.11 -9.25
N SER A 62 -9.12 -10.39 -9.21
CA SER A 62 -8.76 -9.36 -10.19
C SER A 62 -7.25 -9.35 -10.49
N SER A 63 -6.86 -9.89 -11.65
CA SER A 63 -5.47 -9.79 -12.11
C SER A 63 -5.09 -8.38 -12.54
N SER A 64 -6.05 -7.61 -13.05
CA SER A 64 -5.82 -6.21 -13.40
C SER A 64 -5.47 -5.38 -12.16
N ALA A 65 -6.21 -5.54 -11.06
CA ALA A 65 -5.89 -4.88 -9.79
C ALA A 65 -4.51 -5.31 -9.26
N THR A 66 -4.20 -6.62 -9.29
CA THR A 66 -2.90 -7.15 -8.86
C THR A 66 -1.75 -6.59 -9.71
N THR A 67 -1.88 -6.54 -11.03
CA THR A 67 -0.81 -6.03 -11.91
C THR A 67 -0.64 -4.51 -11.81
N VAL A 68 -1.71 -3.74 -11.69
CA VAL A 68 -1.65 -2.28 -11.42
C VAL A 68 -0.96 -2.01 -10.09
N MET A 69 -1.28 -2.78 -9.05
CA MET A 69 -0.62 -2.72 -7.75
C MET A 69 0.88 -3.00 -7.86
N VAL A 70 1.28 -4.04 -8.60
CA VAL A 70 2.69 -4.38 -8.84
C VAL A 70 3.41 -3.25 -9.58
N VAL A 71 2.79 -2.67 -10.62
CA VAL A 71 3.32 -1.50 -11.33
C VAL A 71 3.51 -0.31 -10.36
N GLY A 72 2.55 -0.07 -9.46
CA GLY A 72 2.65 0.95 -8.42
C GLY A 72 3.79 0.69 -7.42
N PHE A 73 4.00 -0.58 -7.00
CA PHE A 73 5.12 -0.94 -6.12
C PHE A 73 6.47 -0.74 -6.75
N VAL A 74 6.60 -1.11 -8.02
CA VAL A 74 7.84 -0.88 -8.77
C VAL A 74 8.07 0.63 -8.97
N ASN A 75 7.00 1.39 -9.20
CA ASN A 75 7.09 2.84 -9.35
C ASN A 75 7.53 3.55 -8.05
N SER A 76 7.06 3.09 -6.91
CA SER A 76 7.41 3.62 -5.59
C SER A 76 8.69 3.03 -4.98
N GLY A 77 9.39 2.15 -5.70
CA GLY A 77 10.61 1.50 -5.21
C GLY A 77 10.42 0.46 -4.10
N ILE A 78 9.16 0.10 -3.78
CA ILE A 78 8.83 -0.95 -2.79
C ILE A 78 9.21 -2.34 -3.31
N MET A 79 9.16 -2.53 -4.64
CA MET A 79 9.43 -3.78 -5.33
C MET A 79 10.38 -3.55 -6.49
N GLU A 80 11.37 -4.42 -6.63
CA GLU A 80 12.28 -4.39 -7.78
C GLU A 80 11.66 -5.07 -9.01
N LEU A 81 12.11 -4.72 -10.21
CA LEU A 81 11.56 -5.23 -11.46
C LEU A 81 11.60 -6.76 -11.53
N HIS A 82 12.72 -7.37 -11.12
CA HIS A 82 12.87 -8.83 -11.16
C HIS A 82 11.88 -9.56 -10.22
N GLN A 83 11.52 -8.95 -9.08
CA GLN A 83 10.53 -9.48 -8.15
C GLN A 83 9.10 -9.41 -8.75
N ALA A 84 8.81 -8.30 -9.43
CA ALA A 84 7.52 -8.07 -10.07
C ALA A 84 7.18 -9.12 -11.13
N ILE A 85 8.16 -9.64 -11.85
CA ILE A 85 7.97 -10.63 -12.93
C ILE A 85 7.27 -11.88 -12.42
N GLY A 86 7.73 -12.44 -11.30
CA GLY A 86 7.11 -13.61 -10.70
C GLY A 86 5.66 -13.36 -10.31
N VAL A 87 5.38 -12.22 -9.67
CA VAL A 87 4.02 -11.85 -9.25
C VAL A 87 3.08 -11.68 -10.45
N ILE A 88 3.52 -11.05 -11.53
CA ILE A 88 2.77 -10.88 -12.78
C ILE A 88 2.42 -12.23 -13.39
N MET A 89 3.38 -13.14 -13.51
CA MET A 89 3.14 -14.49 -14.02
C MET A 89 2.16 -15.28 -13.15
N GLY A 90 2.31 -15.18 -11.83
CA GLY A 90 1.41 -15.81 -10.86
C GLY A 90 -0.01 -15.26 -10.95
N SER A 91 -0.17 -13.95 -11.16
CA SER A 91 -1.48 -13.32 -11.29
C SER A 91 -2.28 -13.83 -12.49
N ASN A 92 -1.61 -14.14 -13.60
CA ASN A 92 -2.26 -14.72 -14.78
C ASN A 92 -2.82 -16.13 -14.48
N VAL A 93 -2.07 -16.96 -13.75
CA VAL A 93 -2.57 -18.27 -13.30
C VAL A 93 -3.69 -18.10 -12.27
N GLY A 94 -3.57 -17.13 -11.34
CA GLY A 94 -4.60 -16.83 -10.33
C GLY A 94 -5.96 -16.46 -10.94
N THR A 95 -5.98 -15.79 -12.10
CA THR A 95 -7.21 -15.46 -12.83
C THR A 95 -8.01 -16.69 -13.26
N THR A 96 -7.35 -17.84 -13.47
CA THR A 96 -8.03 -19.06 -13.88
C THR A 96 -9.00 -19.58 -12.81
N VAL A 97 -8.78 -19.26 -11.54
CA VAL A 97 -9.70 -19.58 -10.44
C VAL A 97 -11.08 -18.98 -10.70
N THR A 98 -11.13 -17.73 -11.20
CA THR A 98 -12.38 -17.08 -11.58
C THR A 98 -13.09 -17.85 -12.70
N SER A 99 -12.35 -18.34 -13.71
CA SER A 99 -12.92 -19.15 -14.79
C SER A 99 -13.59 -20.43 -14.27
N TRP A 100 -13.00 -21.07 -13.27
CA TRP A 100 -13.58 -22.26 -12.62
C TRP A 100 -14.85 -21.90 -11.83
N ILE A 101 -14.85 -20.81 -11.08
CA ILE A 101 -16.04 -20.33 -10.36
C ILE A 101 -17.18 -20.05 -11.35
N LEU A 102 -16.90 -19.36 -12.45
CA LEU A 102 -17.89 -19.05 -13.47
C LEU A 102 -18.40 -20.29 -14.20
N SER A 103 -17.54 -21.31 -14.39
CA SER A 103 -17.90 -22.56 -15.06
C SER A 103 -18.98 -23.36 -14.34
N LEU A 104 -19.18 -23.09 -13.03
CA LEU A 104 -20.28 -23.69 -12.28
C LEU A 104 -21.66 -23.38 -12.88
N SER A 105 -21.81 -22.26 -13.60
CA SER A 105 -23.04 -21.90 -14.30
C SER A 105 -23.45 -22.89 -15.39
N GLY A 106 -22.47 -23.58 -15.97
CA GLY A 106 -22.66 -24.59 -17.03
C GLY A 106 -22.85 -26.02 -16.54
N LEU A 107 -22.99 -26.26 -15.24
CA LEU A 107 -23.21 -27.61 -14.70
C LEU A 107 -24.52 -28.21 -15.21
N GLN A 108 -24.45 -29.37 -15.85
CA GLN A 108 -25.58 -30.15 -16.36
C GLN A 108 -25.66 -31.49 -15.64
N GLY A 109 -26.85 -31.97 -15.32
CA GLY A 109 -27.09 -33.24 -14.69
C GLY A 109 -28.34 -33.25 -13.84
N ASP A 110 -28.99 -34.42 -13.70
CA ASP A 110 -30.27 -34.63 -13.04
C ASP A 110 -30.11 -35.17 -11.61
N SER A 111 -28.89 -35.51 -11.17
CA SER A 111 -28.68 -35.95 -9.79
C SER A 111 -28.91 -34.82 -8.81
N LEU A 112 -29.52 -35.14 -7.68
CA LEU A 112 -29.85 -34.16 -6.62
C LEU A 112 -28.59 -33.36 -6.17
N LEU A 113 -27.44 -34.02 -6.14
CA LEU A 113 -26.17 -33.41 -5.74
C LEU A 113 -25.70 -32.37 -6.78
N ILE A 114 -25.84 -32.66 -8.09
CA ILE A 114 -25.52 -31.70 -9.15
C ILE A 114 -26.52 -30.55 -9.15
N GLN A 115 -27.79 -30.82 -8.95
CA GLN A 115 -28.82 -29.78 -8.85
C GLN A 115 -28.56 -28.83 -7.66
N MET A 116 -28.13 -29.35 -6.52
CA MET A 116 -27.77 -28.51 -5.36
C MET A 116 -26.50 -27.67 -5.61
N LEU A 117 -25.57 -28.14 -6.42
CA LEU A 117 -24.35 -27.42 -6.78
C LEU A 117 -24.55 -26.41 -7.92
N LYS A 118 -25.70 -26.44 -8.61
CA LYS A 118 -25.99 -25.42 -9.64
C LYS A 118 -26.16 -24.05 -9.01
N PRO A 119 -25.48 -23.01 -9.54
CA PRO A 119 -25.62 -21.64 -9.02
C PRO A 119 -27.06 -21.14 -9.00
N THR A 120 -27.90 -21.54 -9.93
CA THR A 120 -29.33 -21.22 -9.97
C THR A 120 -30.09 -21.71 -8.74
N SER A 121 -29.61 -22.80 -8.11
CA SER A 121 -30.25 -23.37 -6.92
C SER A 121 -29.76 -22.75 -5.61
N PHE A 122 -28.45 -22.55 -5.47
CA PHE A 122 -27.90 -22.10 -4.19
C PHE A 122 -27.66 -20.58 -4.11
N SER A 123 -27.49 -19.86 -5.24
CA SER A 123 -27.25 -18.41 -5.22
C SER A 123 -28.39 -17.60 -4.58
N PRO A 124 -29.69 -17.95 -4.74
CA PRO A 124 -30.76 -17.25 -4.03
C PRO A 124 -30.66 -17.41 -2.50
N VAL A 125 -30.24 -18.60 -2.04
CA VAL A 125 -30.02 -18.86 -0.60
C VAL A 125 -28.84 -18.04 -0.09
N LEU A 126 -27.75 -18.00 -0.87
CA LEU A 126 -26.60 -17.14 -0.55
C LEU A 126 -26.99 -15.67 -0.50
N ALA A 127 -27.80 -15.19 -1.46
CA ALA A 127 -28.30 -13.81 -1.44
C ALA A 127 -29.10 -13.50 -0.19
N PHE A 128 -29.98 -14.42 0.24
CA PHE A 128 -30.80 -14.25 1.44
C PHE A 128 -29.94 -14.24 2.71
N ILE A 129 -29.00 -15.17 2.85
CA ILE A 129 -28.06 -15.16 3.98
C ILE A 129 -27.19 -13.91 3.92
N GLY A 130 -26.72 -13.55 2.73
CA GLY A 130 -25.90 -12.38 2.49
C GLY A 130 -26.56 -11.08 2.94
N ILE A 131 -27.83 -10.86 2.62
CA ILE A 131 -28.55 -9.66 3.04
C ILE A 131 -28.74 -9.60 4.57
N LEU A 132 -28.99 -10.74 5.23
CA LEU A 132 -29.09 -10.79 6.68
C LEU A 132 -27.75 -10.41 7.36
N LEU A 133 -26.64 -10.88 6.81
CA LEU A 133 -25.30 -10.51 7.29
C LEU A 133 -24.98 -9.05 7.02
N TYR A 134 -25.35 -8.54 5.84
CA TYR A 134 -25.15 -7.15 5.42
C TYR A 134 -25.90 -6.15 6.30
N MET A 135 -27.11 -6.47 6.75
CA MET A 135 -27.91 -5.65 7.66
C MET A 135 -27.41 -5.67 9.11
N GLY A 136 -26.46 -6.54 9.45
CA GLY A 136 -25.86 -6.63 10.78
C GLY A 136 -24.98 -5.43 11.11
N LYS A 137 -24.65 -5.24 12.40
CA LYS A 137 -23.80 -4.15 12.87
C LYS A 137 -22.28 -4.43 12.73
N ASN A 138 -21.89 -5.68 12.53
CA ASN A 138 -20.49 -6.09 12.51
C ASN A 138 -19.91 -5.96 11.08
N GLU A 139 -18.89 -5.11 10.91
CA GLU A 139 -18.29 -4.80 9.61
C GLU A 139 -17.70 -6.04 8.89
N LYS A 140 -17.09 -6.97 9.62
CA LYS A 140 -16.60 -8.23 9.01
C LYS A 140 -17.75 -9.07 8.44
N ARG A 141 -18.89 -9.16 9.17
CA ARG A 141 -20.07 -9.88 8.71
C ARG A 141 -20.74 -9.17 7.52
N LYS A 142 -20.79 -7.83 7.52
CA LYS A 142 -21.25 -7.05 6.37
C LYS A 142 -20.41 -7.35 5.13
N GLY A 143 -19.08 -7.37 5.25
CA GLY A 143 -18.19 -7.70 4.14
C GLY A 143 -18.46 -9.12 3.58
N ILE A 144 -18.62 -10.13 4.44
CA ILE A 144 -19.00 -11.49 4.02
C ILE A 144 -20.37 -11.47 3.33
N GLY A 145 -21.34 -10.73 3.89
CA GLY A 145 -22.67 -10.56 3.29
C GLY A 145 -22.57 -9.95 1.88
N THR A 146 -21.74 -8.92 1.71
CA THR A 146 -21.50 -8.28 0.41
C THR A 146 -20.89 -9.24 -0.61
N ILE A 147 -19.93 -10.09 -0.21
CA ILE A 147 -19.35 -11.14 -1.07
C ILE A 147 -20.43 -12.12 -1.52
N MET A 148 -21.29 -12.58 -0.62
CA MET A 148 -22.37 -13.53 -0.92
C MET A 148 -23.41 -12.94 -1.87
N ILE A 149 -23.80 -11.67 -1.65
CA ILE A 149 -24.73 -10.94 -2.53
C ILE A 149 -24.11 -10.73 -3.90
N GLY A 150 -22.84 -10.26 -3.95
CA GLY A 150 -22.10 -10.03 -5.19
C GLY A 150 -21.99 -11.31 -6.03
N PHE A 151 -21.68 -12.45 -5.39
CA PHE A 151 -21.68 -13.76 -6.05
C PHE A 151 -23.05 -14.13 -6.61
N ALA A 152 -24.12 -13.93 -5.85
CA ALA A 152 -25.48 -14.25 -6.30
C ALA A 152 -25.90 -13.38 -7.50
N ILE A 153 -25.61 -12.08 -7.48
CA ILE A 153 -25.87 -11.15 -8.58
C ILE A 153 -25.06 -11.56 -9.82
N LEU A 154 -23.80 -11.90 -9.66
CA LEU A 154 -22.92 -12.36 -10.73
C LEU A 154 -23.48 -13.60 -11.41
N MET A 155 -23.89 -14.63 -10.64
CA MET A 155 -24.44 -15.87 -11.16
C MET A 155 -25.81 -15.66 -11.83
N THR A 156 -26.63 -14.75 -11.31
CA THR A 156 -27.89 -14.35 -11.94
C THR A 156 -27.64 -13.66 -13.28
N GLY A 157 -26.67 -12.76 -13.34
CA GLY A 157 -26.24 -12.11 -14.59
C GLY A 157 -25.77 -13.11 -15.63
N MET A 158 -24.92 -14.08 -15.20
CA MET A 158 -24.42 -15.16 -16.06
C MET A 158 -25.55 -16.01 -16.65
N THR A 159 -26.49 -16.43 -15.82
CA THR A 159 -27.65 -17.21 -16.25
C THR A 159 -28.53 -16.41 -17.22
N THR A 160 -28.75 -15.13 -16.93
CA THR A 160 -29.53 -14.23 -17.79
C THR A 160 -28.87 -14.07 -19.16
N MET A 161 -27.54 -13.87 -19.20
CA MET A 161 -26.79 -13.84 -20.48
C MET A 161 -26.92 -15.14 -21.26
N SER A 162 -26.68 -16.29 -20.61
CA SER A 162 -26.77 -17.60 -21.27
C SER A 162 -28.14 -17.85 -21.88
N ASN A 163 -29.22 -17.53 -21.15
CA ASN A 163 -30.57 -17.65 -21.66
C ASN A 163 -30.89 -16.67 -22.82
N ALA A 164 -30.37 -15.47 -22.76
CA ALA A 164 -30.55 -14.46 -23.79
C ALA A 164 -29.89 -14.83 -25.12
N VAL A 165 -28.72 -15.52 -25.07
CA VAL A 165 -27.97 -15.93 -26.25
C VAL A 165 -28.38 -17.31 -26.80
N ALA A 166 -29.09 -18.12 -26.03
CA ALA A 166 -29.51 -19.45 -26.46
C ALA A 166 -30.17 -19.49 -27.86
N PRO A 167 -31.07 -18.54 -28.26
CA PRO A 167 -31.64 -18.54 -29.59
C PRO A 167 -30.63 -18.29 -30.74
N LEU A 168 -29.41 -17.87 -30.46
CA LEU A 168 -28.37 -17.66 -31.47
C LEU A 168 -27.84 -18.97 -32.07
N GLN A 169 -28.07 -20.12 -31.41
CA GLN A 169 -27.69 -21.41 -31.95
C GLN A 169 -28.30 -21.69 -33.33
N ASP A 170 -29.49 -21.16 -33.59
CA ASP A 170 -30.23 -21.38 -34.83
C ASP A 170 -29.91 -20.32 -35.91
N GLU A 171 -29.08 -19.34 -35.61
CA GLU A 171 -28.74 -18.22 -36.49
C GLU A 171 -27.49 -18.53 -37.34
N ALA A 172 -27.63 -18.74 -38.62
CA ALA A 172 -26.56 -19.09 -39.52
C ALA A 172 -25.39 -18.08 -39.53
N TRP A 173 -25.68 -16.78 -39.40
CA TRP A 173 -24.63 -15.75 -39.36
C TRP A 173 -23.75 -15.90 -38.12
N PHE A 174 -24.36 -16.27 -36.97
CA PHE A 174 -23.63 -16.46 -35.72
C PHE A 174 -22.70 -17.69 -35.77
N THR A 175 -23.21 -18.82 -36.28
CA THR A 175 -22.40 -20.01 -36.49
C THR A 175 -21.23 -19.72 -37.46
N ASN A 176 -21.49 -19.04 -38.58
CA ASN A 176 -20.46 -18.67 -39.52
C ASN A 176 -19.41 -17.72 -38.94
N LEU A 177 -19.79 -16.86 -38.00
CA LEU A 177 -18.86 -15.97 -37.29
C LEU A 177 -17.84 -16.78 -36.47
N PHE A 178 -18.31 -17.79 -35.69
CA PHE A 178 -17.43 -18.64 -34.90
C PHE A 178 -16.58 -19.60 -35.77
N VAL A 179 -17.09 -20.03 -36.92
CA VAL A 179 -16.28 -20.74 -37.92
C VAL A 179 -15.10 -19.86 -38.40
N ARG A 180 -15.31 -18.58 -38.63
CA ARG A 180 -14.23 -17.63 -38.98
C ARG A 180 -13.22 -17.44 -37.83
N PHE A 181 -13.67 -17.44 -36.59
CA PHE A 181 -12.83 -17.30 -35.41
C PHE A 181 -12.00 -18.59 -35.12
N SER A 182 -12.26 -19.70 -35.80
CA SER A 182 -11.37 -20.87 -35.78
C SER A 182 -10.04 -20.57 -36.48
N ASN A 183 -9.94 -19.47 -37.27
CA ASN A 183 -8.65 -18.96 -37.70
C ASN A 183 -7.88 -18.41 -36.48
N PRO A 184 -6.68 -18.95 -36.17
CA PRO A 184 -5.95 -18.60 -34.95
C PRO A 184 -5.69 -17.10 -34.79
N ILE A 185 -5.35 -16.42 -35.87
CA ILE A 185 -5.02 -14.99 -35.83
C ILE A 185 -6.28 -14.17 -35.55
N LEU A 186 -7.39 -14.47 -36.22
CA LEU A 186 -8.67 -13.76 -36.00
C LEU A 186 -9.21 -14.02 -34.61
N GLY A 187 -9.15 -15.25 -34.12
CA GLY A 187 -9.58 -15.60 -32.76
C GLY A 187 -8.78 -14.84 -31.69
N VAL A 188 -7.44 -14.80 -31.81
CA VAL A 188 -6.57 -14.04 -30.90
C VAL A 188 -6.88 -12.53 -30.97
N LEU A 189 -7.05 -11.96 -32.16
CA LEU A 189 -7.39 -10.53 -32.31
C LEU A 189 -8.72 -10.19 -31.64
N VAL A 190 -9.76 -11.00 -31.87
CA VAL A 190 -11.08 -10.79 -31.25
C VAL A 190 -10.99 -10.87 -29.74
N GLY A 191 -10.34 -11.91 -29.20
CA GLY A 191 -10.13 -12.04 -27.76
C GLY A 191 -9.37 -10.85 -27.16
N ALA A 192 -8.30 -10.40 -27.84
CA ALA A 192 -7.48 -9.28 -27.38
C ALA A 192 -8.25 -7.96 -27.40
N ILE A 193 -8.99 -7.67 -28.48
CA ILE A 193 -9.78 -6.42 -28.63
C ILE A 193 -10.90 -6.38 -27.59
N VAL A 194 -11.70 -7.45 -27.48
CA VAL A 194 -12.82 -7.52 -26.54
C VAL A 194 -12.31 -7.34 -25.10
N THR A 195 -11.27 -8.03 -24.70
CA THR A 195 -10.73 -7.91 -23.35
C THR A 195 -10.05 -6.55 -23.12
N GLY A 196 -9.34 -6.02 -24.12
CA GLY A 196 -8.73 -4.69 -24.03
C GLY A 196 -9.74 -3.57 -23.88
N VAL A 197 -10.91 -3.67 -24.52
CA VAL A 197 -12.02 -2.71 -24.37
C VAL A 197 -12.70 -2.85 -23.01
N ILE A 198 -13.01 -4.09 -22.59
CA ILE A 198 -13.67 -4.37 -21.30
C ILE A 198 -12.70 -4.13 -20.12
N GLN A 199 -11.39 -4.27 -20.34
CA GLN A 199 -10.32 -4.20 -19.33
C GLN A 199 -10.45 -5.23 -18.20
N SER A 200 -11.15 -6.34 -18.44
CA SER A 200 -11.36 -7.43 -17.51
C SER A 200 -11.37 -8.77 -18.24
N SER A 201 -10.32 -9.57 -18.00
CA SER A 201 -10.23 -10.92 -18.57
C SER A 201 -11.29 -11.86 -17.99
N SER A 202 -11.58 -11.72 -16.68
CA SER A 202 -12.63 -12.52 -16.03
C SER A 202 -14.01 -12.24 -16.66
N ALA A 203 -14.31 -10.97 -16.97
CA ALA A 203 -15.54 -10.61 -17.68
C ALA A 203 -15.57 -11.19 -19.10
N SER A 204 -14.47 -11.07 -19.82
CA SER A 204 -14.36 -11.59 -21.19
C SER A 204 -14.51 -13.11 -21.25
N VAL A 205 -13.88 -13.85 -20.32
CA VAL A 205 -14.05 -15.30 -20.16
C VAL A 205 -15.49 -15.65 -19.80
N GLY A 206 -16.12 -14.91 -18.89
CA GLY A 206 -17.52 -15.12 -18.51
C GLY A 206 -18.48 -14.94 -19.69
N ILE A 207 -18.25 -13.93 -20.54
CA ILE A 207 -19.02 -13.76 -21.79
C ILE A 207 -18.85 -14.97 -22.70
N LEU A 208 -17.62 -15.44 -22.89
CA LEU A 208 -17.34 -16.62 -23.72
C LEU A 208 -18.00 -17.90 -23.15
N GLN A 209 -17.99 -18.06 -21.82
CA GLN A 209 -18.69 -19.16 -21.14
C GLN A 209 -20.20 -19.05 -21.28
N ALA A 210 -20.79 -17.86 -21.21
CA ALA A 210 -22.22 -17.67 -21.46
C ALA A 210 -22.58 -18.03 -22.91
N LEU A 211 -21.75 -17.59 -23.86
CA LEU A 211 -21.93 -17.92 -25.28
C LEU A 211 -21.76 -19.41 -25.56
N SER A 212 -20.92 -20.14 -24.82
CA SER A 212 -20.76 -21.60 -25.00
C SER A 212 -22.04 -22.38 -24.73
N ALA A 213 -22.99 -21.81 -23.98
CA ALA A 213 -24.31 -22.40 -23.76
C ALA A 213 -25.15 -22.54 -25.05
N THR A 214 -24.81 -21.83 -26.12
CA THR A 214 -25.43 -22.00 -27.44
C THR A 214 -25.10 -23.33 -28.12
N GLY A 215 -24.05 -24.05 -27.67
CA GLY A 215 -23.58 -25.28 -28.31
C GLY A 215 -22.93 -25.08 -29.69
N VAL A 216 -22.70 -23.84 -30.13
CA VAL A 216 -22.10 -23.50 -31.45
C VAL A 216 -20.58 -23.38 -31.36
N ILE A 217 -20.07 -22.97 -30.20
CA ILE A 217 -18.66 -22.69 -30.00
C ILE A 217 -17.88 -24.01 -29.87
N THR A 218 -16.86 -24.19 -30.69
CA THR A 218 -15.97 -25.34 -30.64
C THR A 218 -14.66 -25.03 -29.91
N TYR A 219 -13.91 -26.06 -29.51
CA TYR A 219 -12.55 -25.89 -29.00
C TYR A 219 -11.67 -25.13 -30.01
N GLY A 220 -11.82 -25.39 -31.31
CA GLY A 220 -11.06 -24.70 -32.36
C GLY A 220 -11.26 -23.20 -32.40
N SER A 221 -12.47 -22.70 -32.09
CA SER A 221 -12.73 -21.27 -32.02
C SER A 221 -12.43 -20.68 -30.63
N ALA A 222 -12.68 -21.41 -29.55
CA ALA A 222 -12.48 -20.93 -28.18
C ALA A 222 -11.00 -20.78 -27.81
N ILE A 223 -10.15 -21.73 -28.20
CA ILE A 223 -8.71 -21.73 -27.84
C ILE A 223 -8.03 -20.41 -28.25
N PRO A 224 -8.06 -19.96 -29.52
CA PRO A 224 -7.40 -18.72 -29.90
C PRO A 224 -8.04 -17.48 -29.26
N ILE A 225 -9.37 -17.49 -29.05
CA ILE A 225 -10.04 -16.38 -28.35
C ILE A 225 -9.52 -16.25 -26.91
N ILE A 226 -9.42 -17.37 -26.17
CA ILE A 226 -8.90 -17.38 -24.78
C ILE A 226 -7.46 -16.87 -24.72
N MET A 227 -6.62 -17.28 -25.67
CA MET A 227 -5.25 -16.76 -25.75
C MET A 227 -5.23 -15.24 -26.01
N GLY A 228 -6.09 -14.76 -26.90
CA GLY A 228 -6.24 -13.33 -27.15
C GLY A 228 -6.71 -12.54 -25.92
N GLN A 229 -7.61 -13.11 -25.12
CA GLN A 229 -8.08 -12.49 -23.88
C GLN A 229 -6.92 -12.21 -22.90
N ASN A 230 -5.92 -13.07 -22.81
CA ASN A 230 -4.74 -12.85 -21.99
C ASN A 230 -3.89 -11.68 -22.50
N ILE A 231 -3.72 -11.50 -23.81
CA ILE A 231 -3.04 -10.33 -24.39
C ILE A 231 -3.84 -9.05 -24.08
N GLY A 232 -5.17 -9.09 -24.24
CA GLY A 232 -6.04 -7.95 -23.96
C GLY A 232 -5.96 -7.44 -22.53
N THR A 233 -5.71 -8.33 -21.57
CA THR A 233 -5.53 -7.95 -20.15
C THR A 233 -4.33 -7.03 -19.93
N CYS A 234 -3.31 -7.09 -20.79
CA CYS A 234 -2.11 -6.26 -20.65
C CYS A 234 -2.40 -4.77 -20.87
N VAL A 235 -3.47 -4.41 -21.56
CA VAL A 235 -3.87 -3.01 -21.82
C VAL A 235 -4.02 -2.24 -20.51
N THR A 236 -4.61 -2.84 -19.48
CA THR A 236 -4.80 -2.20 -18.17
C THR A 236 -3.45 -1.85 -17.51
N ALA A 237 -2.51 -2.79 -17.52
CA ALA A 237 -1.17 -2.57 -16.97
C ALA A 237 -0.40 -1.50 -17.78
N LEU A 238 -0.51 -1.52 -19.10
CA LEU A 238 0.13 -0.51 -19.96
C LEU A 238 -0.45 0.89 -19.71
N LEU A 239 -1.77 1.02 -19.63
CA LEU A 239 -2.42 2.30 -19.33
C LEU A 239 -2.02 2.82 -17.93
N SER A 240 -1.97 1.93 -16.93
CA SER A 240 -1.55 2.30 -15.58
C SER A 240 -0.08 2.72 -15.51
N SER A 241 0.76 2.29 -16.44
CA SER A 241 2.18 2.63 -16.48
C SER A 241 2.49 3.96 -17.17
N VAL A 242 1.51 4.62 -17.79
CA VAL A 242 1.68 5.94 -18.41
C VAL A 242 2.04 6.97 -17.34
N GLY A 243 3.13 7.70 -17.53
CA GLY A 243 3.65 8.66 -16.56
C GLY A 243 4.39 8.03 -15.36
N ALA A 244 4.57 6.70 -15.33
CA ALA A 244 5.37 6.03 -14.32
C ALA A 244 6.86 6.08 -14.63
N ASN A 245 7.68 5.78 -13.61
CA ASN A 245 9.13 5.59 -13.78
C ASN A 245 9.43 4.42 -14.73
N LYS A 246 10.68 4.32 -15.18
CA LYS A 246 11.09 3.33 -16.20
C LYS A 246 10.87 1.89 -15.74
N ASN A 247 11.16 1.57 -14.49
CA ASN A 247 11.02 0.22 -13.98
C ASN A 247 9.54 -0.22 -13.89
N ALA A 248 8.64 0.70 -13.55
CA ALA A 248 7.20 0.45 -13.58
C ALA A 248 6.67 0.24 -15.01
N ARG A 249 7.15 1.04 -15.96
CA ARG A 249 6.85 0.85 -17.39
C ARG A 249 7.42 -0.47 -17.91
N ARG A 250 8.63 -0.86 -17.48
CA ARG A 250 9.25 -2.16 -17.79
C ARG A 250 8.42 -3.32 -17.23
N ALA A 251 7.87 -3.20 -16.02
CA ALA A 251 6.98 -4.21 -15.44
C ALA A 251 5.71 -4.42 -16.29
N ALA A 252 5.08 -3.34 -16.78
CA ALA A 252 3.95 -3.44 -17.69
C ALA A 252 4.34 -4.08 -19.05
N MET A 253 5.53 -3.78 -19.57
CA MET A 253 6.06 -4.43 -20.79
C MET A 253 6.36 -5.91 -20.58
N VAL A 254 6.87 -6.31 -19.43
CA VAL A 254 7.06 -7.73 -19.09
C VAL A 254 5.73 -8.48 -19.14
N HIS A 255 4.66 -7.90 -18.59
CA HIS A 255 3.32 -8.50 -18.68
C HIS A 255 2.88 -8.72 -20.13
N LEU A 256 3.11 -7.72 -20.99
CA LEU A 256 2.80 -7.84 -22.42
C LEU A 256 3.66 -8.92 -23.11
N TYR A 257 4.97 -8.92 -22.88
CA TYR A 257 5.88 -9.90 -23.50
C TYR A 257 5.58 -11.32 -23.06
N PHE A 258 5.33 -11.52 -21.77
CA PHE A 258 4.94 -12.82 -21.25
C PHE A 258 3.71 -13.38 -22.00
N ASN A 259 2.66 -12.56 -22.16
CA ASN A 259 1.44 -13.00 -22.82
C ASN A 259 1.63 -13.18 -24.34
N ILE A 260 2.31 -12.27 -25.03
CA ILE A 260 2.57 -12.41 -26.48
C ILE A 260 3.42 -13.64 -26.77
N ILE A 261 4.55 -13.81 -26.06
CA ILE A 261 5.46 -14.94 -26.28
C ILE A 261 4.75 -16.26 -25.91
N GLY A 262 4.01 -16.27 -24.79
CA GLY A 262 3.22 -17.43 -24.37
C GLY A 262 2.18 -17.83 -25.41
N VAL A 263 1.43 -16.87 -25.96
CA VAL A 263 0.45 -17.10 -27.03
C VAL A 263 1.13 -17.62 -28.29
N MET A 264 2.21 -17.00 -28.73
CA MET A 264 2.95 -17.44 -29.93
C MET A 264 3.48 -18.86 -29.78
N LEU A 265 4.12 -19.16 -28.67
CA LEU A 265 4.63 -20.50 -28.38
C LEU A 265 3.50 -21.55 -28.38
N PHE A 266 2.41 -21.25 -27.68
CA PHE A 266 1.29 -22.19 -27.58
C PHE A 266 0.59 -22.39 -28.93
N LEU A 267 0.40 -21.34 -29.73
CA LEU A 267 -0.15 -21.46 -31.08
C LEU A 267 0.74 -22.33 -31.96
N ILE A 268 2.06 -22.08 -31.97
CA ILE A 268 3.00 -22.90 -32.76
C ILE A 268 2.95 -24.36 -32.34
N VAL A 269 3.04 -24.63 -31.04
CA VAL A 269 3.05 -26.01 -30.52
C VAL A 269 1.69 -26.67 -30.72
N PHE A 270 0.59 -26.02 -30.36
CA PHE A 270 -0.75 -26.61 -30.46
C PHE A 270 -1.14 -26.91 -31.92
N TYR A 271 -1.03 -25.90 -32.81
CA TYR A 271 -1.40 -26.12 -34.21
C TYR A 271 -0.39 -26.99 -34.96
N GLY A 272 0.90 -26.91 -34.59
CA GLY A 272 1.93 -27.82 -35.11
C GLY A 272 1.64 -29.28 -34.74
N LEU A 273 1.30 -29.54 -33.47
CA LEU A 273 0.89 -30.88 -33.05
C LEU A 273 -0.44 -31.32 -33.69
N ASN A 274 -1.41 -30.38 -33.79
CA ASN A 274 -2.70 -30.68 -34.40
C ASN A 274 -2.56 -31.05 -35.90
N SER A 275 -1.62 -30.45 -36.62
CA SER A 275 -1.37 -30.78 -38.04
C SER A 275 -0.84 -32.20 -38.24
N VAL A 276 -0.20 -32.79 -37.23
CA VAL A 276 0.35 -34.16 -37.25
C VAL A 276 -0.60 -35.16 -36.60
N LEU A 277 -1.16 -34.82 -35.43
CA LEU A 277 -1.95 -35.75 -34.61
C LEU A 277 -3.46 -35.68 -34.89
N HIS A 278 -3.92 -34.66 -35.64
CA HIS A 278 -5.32 -34.45 -36.03
C HIS A 278 -6.28 -34.56 -34.83
N PHE A 279 -6.13 -33.71 -33.82
CA PHE A 279 -6.94 -33.72 -32.61
C PHE A 279 -8.44 -33.62 -32.93
N THR A 280 -9.20 -34.68 -32.68
CA THR A 280 -10.64 -34.77 -32.97
C THR A 280 -11.45 -33.76 -32.15
N PHE A 281 -11.05 -33.51 -30.90
CA PHE A 281 -11.77 -32.62 -29.98
C PHE A 281 -11.82 -31.17 -30.45
N VAL A 282 -10.96 -30.75 -31.38
CA VAL A 282 -10.93 -29.37 -31.90
C VAL A 282 -12.27 -28.99 -32.52
N ASN A 283 -12.98 -29.96 -33.11
CA ASN A 283 -14.29 -29.76 -33.72
C ASN A 283 -15.46 -29.97 -32.76
N ASP A 284 -15.20 -30.47 -31.53
CA ASP A 284 -16.24 -30.69 -30.55
C ASP A 284 -16.67 -29.34 -29.92
N THR A 285 -17.93 -29.27 -29.51
CA THR A 285 -18.46 -28.11 -28.80
C THR A 285 -17.82 -28.00 -27.42
N ILE A 286 -17.47 -26.76 -27.04
CA ILE A 286 -16.85 -26.47 -25.74
C ILE A 286 -17.90 -26.03 -24.73
N ALA A 287 -17.92 -26.68 -23.58
CA ALA A 287 -18.74 -26.26 -22.45
C ALA A 287 -17.98 -25.23 -21.57
N ALA A 288 -18.68 -24.56 -20.65
CA ALA A 288 -18.09 -23.56 -19.75
C ALA A 288 -16.88 -24.09 -18.95
N TRP A 289 -16.94 -25.34 -18.47
CA TRP A 289 -15.81 -25.99 -17.78
C TRP A 289 -14.62 -26.25 -18.72
N GLY A 290 -14.88 -26.58 -19.98
CA GLY A 290 -13.84 -26.77 -21.01
C GLY A 290 -13.06 -25.46 -21.26
N ILE A 291 -13.74 -24.31 -21.24
CA ILE A 291 -13.12 -22.99 -21.32
C ILE A 291 -12.20 -22.77 -20.11
N ALA A 292 -12.63 -23.13 -18.90
CA ALA A 292 -11.80 -23.03 -17.69
C ALA A 292 -10.56 -23.96 -17.78
N VAL A 293 -10.71 -25.17 -18.30
CA VAL A 293 -9.58 -26.09 -18.54
C VAL A 293 -8.58 -25.49 -19.53
N VAL A 294 -9.04 -25.02 -20.69
CA VAL A 294 -8.15 -24.40 -21.71
C VAL A 294 -7.44 -23.20 -21.13
N HIS A 295 -8.17 -22.32 -20.43
CA HIS A 295 -7.61 -21.12 -19.80
C HIS A 295 -6.52 -21.48 -18.77
N SER A 296 -6.79 -22.48 -17.91
CA SER A 296 -5.82 -22.94 -16.90
C SER A 296 -4.60 -23.62 -17.55
N THR A 297 -4.83 -24.51 -18.52
CA THR A 297 -3.75 -25.22 -19.22
C THR A 297 -2.81 -24.24 -19.91
N PHE A 298 -3.37 -23.24 -20.61
CA PHE A 298 -2.57 -22.23 -21.28
C PHE A 298 -1.72 -21.41 -20.26
N ASN A 299 -2.34 -20.86 -19.22
CA ASN A 299 -1.63 -19.99 -18.26
C ASN A 299 -0.57 -20.76 -17.46
N ILE A 300 -0.88 -21.99 -17.04
CA ILE A 300 0.09 -22.85 -16.33
C ILE A 300 1.24 -23.24 -17.26
N ALA A 301 0.95 -23.70 -18.50
CA ALA A 301 1.97 -24.10 -19.45
C ALA A 301 2.87 -22.91 -19.83
N ALA A 302 2.29 -21.75 -20.15
CA ALA A 302 3.05 -20.53 -20.43
C ALA A 302 3.96 -20.14 -19.26
N THR A 303 3.45 -20.22 -18.02
CA THR A 303 4.25 -19.91 -16.82
C THR A 303 5.37 -20.92 -16.60
N VAL A 304 5.09 -22.22 -16.68
CA VAL A 304 6.11 -23.28 -16.51
C VAL A 304 7.24 -23.13 -17.52
N VAL A 305 6.91 -22.77 -18.75
CA VAL A 305 7.91 -22.58 -19.81
C VAL A 305 8.68 -21.28 -19.64
N LEU A 306 8.02 -20.17 -19.30
CA LEU A 306 8.63 -18.83 -19.32
C LEU A 306 9.23 -18.39 -17.97
N LEU A 307 8.78 -18.95 -16.84
CA LEU A 307 9.31 -18.59 -15.52
C LEU A 307 10.83 -18.82 -15.37
N PRO A 308 11.42 -19.91 -15.88
CA PRO A 308 12.87 -20.07 -15.91
C PRO A 308 13.60 -19.00 -16.73
N PHE A 309 12.91 -18.35 -17.66
CA PHE A 309 13.42 -17.28 -18.53
C PHE A 309 12.99 -15.88 -18.08
N ALA A 310 12.60 -15.70 -16.82
CA ALA A 310 12.21 -14.40 -16.26
C ALA A 310 13.27 -13.31 -16.51
N GLY A 311 14.56 -13.64 -16.35
CA GLY A 311 15.65 -12.71 -16.66
C GLY A 311 15.79 -12.32 -18.15
N LEU A 312 15.28 -13.14 -19.07
CA LEU A 312 15.22 -12.78 -20.50
C LEU A 312 14.09 -11.77 -20.76
N LEU A 313 12.95 -11.92 -20.10
CA LEU A 313 11.83 -10.97 -20.20
C LEU A 313 12.23 -9.63 -19.60
N GLU A 314 12.97 -9.62 -18.50
CA GLU A 314 13.55 -8.43 -17.90
C GLU A 314 14.48 -7.71 -18.88
N LYS A 315 15.43 -8.44 -19.49
CA LYS A 315 16.34 -7.87 -20.50
C LYS A 315 15.61 -7.31 -21.69
N LEU A 316 14.55 -7.97 -22.17
CA LEU A 316 13.70 -7.47 -23.25
C LEU A 316 13.01 -6.15 -22.86
N ALA A 317 12.50 -6.06 -21.65
CA ALA A 317 11.87 -4.84 -21.15
C ALA A 317 12.88 -3.68 -21.00
N ILE A 318 14.10 -3.96 -20.52
CA ILE A 318 15.20 -2.98 -20.43
C ILE A 318 15.63 -2.52 -21.82
N LEU A 319 15.72 -3.43 -22.80
CA LEU A 319 16.07 -3.08 -24.19
C LEU A 319 15.03 -2.16 -24.83
N THR A 320 13.75 -2.36 -24.50
CA THR A 320 12.64 -1.56 -25.07
C THR A 320 12.52 -0.20 -24.37
N ILE A 321 12.84 -0.13 -23.08
CA ILE A 321 12.82 1.08 -22.28
C ILE A 321 14.20 1.24 -21.67
N PRO A 322 15.16 1.86 -22.40
CA PRO A 322 16.53 2.02 -21.94
C PRO A 322 16.65 3.02 -20.78
N ASP A 323 17.78 2.95 -20.07
CA ASP A 323 18.09 3.94 -19.04
C ASP A 323 18.50 5.25 -19.71
N ASP A 324 17.88 6.36 -19.29
CA ASP A 324 18.31 7.71 -19.65
C ASP A 324 19.21 8.28 -18.56
N THR A 325 20.07 9.19 -18.93
CA THR A 325 20.97 9.92 -18.03
C THR A 325 20.26 11.02 -17.21
N GLN A 326 18.96 11.21 -17.37
CA GLN A 326 18.20 12.17 -16.57
C GLN A 326 17.90 11.62 -15.18
N LYS A 327 18.22 12.44 -14.16
CA LYS A 327 17.85 12.16 -12.76
C LYS A 327 16.35 11.83 -12.68
N GLU A 328 16.03 10.65 -12.18
CA GLU A 328 14.64 10.27 -11.87
C GLU A 328 14.07 11.32 -10.90
N SER A 329 12.98 11.97 -11.28
CA SER A 329 12.17 12.71 -10.33
C SER A 329 11.56 11.68 -9.38
N PHE A 330 11.97 11.69 -8.14
CA PHE A 330 11.38 10.86 -7.08
C PHE A 330 9.90 11.22 -6.98
N ALA A 331 9.03 10.38 -7.51
CA ALA A 331 7.62 10.46 -7.19
C ALA A 331 7.46 9.92 -5.76
N LEU A 332 7.48 10.82 -4.78
CA LEU A 332 7.36 10.50 -3.35
C LEU A 332 6.15 9.60 -3.06
N LEU A 333 5.02 9.84 -3.73
CA LEU A 333 3.76 9.14 -3.55
C LEU A 333 3.08 8.90 -4.91
N ASP A 334 2.71 7.65 -5.18
CA ASP A 334 2.05 7.27 -6.42
C ASP A 334 0.53 7.30 -6.25
N GLU A 335 -0.16 8.22 -6.95
CA GLU A 335 -1.63 8.34 -6.91
C GLU A 335 -2.36 7.09 -7.40
N ARG A 336 -1.71 6.21 -8.16
CA ARG A 336 -2.29 4.91 -8.59
C ARG A 336 -2.57 3.99 -7.43
N LEU A 337 -1.79 4.10 -6.34
CA LEU A 337 -2.01 3.35 -5.10
C LEU A 337 -3.32 3.77 -4.40
N LEU A 338 -3.88 4.95 -4.70
CA LEU A 338 -5.19 5.36 -4.20
C LEU A 338 -6.33 4.44 -4.63
N ASN A 339 -6.14 3.64 -5.69
CA ASN A 339 -7.08 2.60 -6.09
C ASN A 339 -7.00 1.34 -5.21
N THR A 340 -5.93 1.22 -4.41
CA THR A 340 -5.71 0.18 -3.41
C THR A 340 -5.45 0.85 -2.05
N PRO A 341 -6.49 1.34 -1.36
CA PRO A 341 -6.37 2.28 -0.24
C PRO A 341 -5.43 1.82 0.88
N ALA A 342 -5.50 0.54 1.25
CA ALA A 342 -4.65 0.01 2.30
C ALA A 342 -3.14 0.06 1.95
N MET A 343 -2.80 -0.05 0.64
CA MET A 343 -1.41 0.11 0.15
C MET A 343 -0.98 1.57 0.16
N ALA A 344 -1.92 2.46 -0.21
CA ALA A 344 -1.70 3.89 -0.13
C ALA A 344 -1.38 4.33 1.31
N VAL A 345 -2.08 3.78 2.31
CA VAL A 345 -1.82 4.01 3.74
C VAL A 345 -0.42 3.54 4.13
N GLU A 346 -0.03 2.32 3.73
CA GLU A 346 1.29 1.77 4.09
C GLU A 346 2.43 2.60 3.43
N ARG A 347 2.26 3.02 2.17
CA ARG A 347 3.24 3.90 1.51
C ARG A 347 3.31 5.28 2.17
N ALA A 348 2.18 5.87 2.52
CA ALA A 348 2.14 7.13 3.24
C ALA A 348 2.84 7.00 4.61
N ARG A 349 2.60 5.90 5.35
CA ARG A 349 3.28 5.63 6.61
C ARG A 349 4.80 5.51 6.43
N ALA A 350 5.26 4.79 5.40
CA ALA A 350 6.68 4.65 5.10
C ALA A 350 7.32 6.01 4.76
N ALA A 351 6.65 6.83 3.93
CA ALA A 351 7.13 8.17 3.57
C ALA A 351 7.16 9.11 4.79
N THR A 352 6.17 9.04 5.68
CA THR A 352 6.19 9.79 6.94
C THR A 352 7.34 9.34 7.86
N ALA A 353 7.66 8.04 7.87
CA ALA A 353 8.82 7.56 8.63
C ALA A 353 10.16 8.03 8.05
N GLU A 354 10.27 8.16 6.72
CA GLU A 354 11.42 8.77 6.03
C GLU A 354 11.55 10.26 6.40
N MET A 355 10.42 11.00 6.38
CA MET A 355 10.32 12.40 6.81
C MET A 355 10.76 12.58 8.27
N ALA A 356 10.28 11.73 9.17
CA ALA A 356 10.65 11.75 10.59
C ALA A 356 12.16 11.52 10.81
N GLU A 357 12.76 10.65 10.01
CA GLU A 357 14.21 10.39 10.08
C GLU A 357 15.01 11.60 9.59
N LEU A 358 14.58 12.28 8.52
CA LEU A 358 15.20 13.52 8.04
C LEU A 358 15.13 14.62 9.10
N ALA A 359 13.96 14.84 9.71
CA ALA A 359 13.78 15.81 10.78
C ALA A 359 14.69 15.52 11.99
N ARG A 360 14.79 14.23 12.39
CA ARG A 360 15.69 13.80 13.47
C ARG A 360 17.16 14.09 13.16
N VAL A 361 17.59 13.74 11.95
CA VAL A 361 18.97 13.97 11.51
C VAL A 361 19.27 15.47 11.44
N GLY A 362 18.36 16.28 10.90
CA GLY A 362 18.51 17.73 10.83
C GLY A 362 18.70 18.39 12.21
N VAL A 363 17.88 17.99 13.21
CA VAL A 363 18.04 18.48 14.59
C VAL A 363 19.40 18.08 15.17
N PHE A 364 19.85 16.82 15.01
CA PHE A 364 21.13 16.38 15.53
C PHE A 364 22.33 17.10 14.88
N GLN A 365 22.23 17.36 13.58
CA GLN A 365 23.25 18.14 12.86
C GLN A 365 23.28 19.60 13.35
N ALA A 366 22.10 20.22 13.52
CA ALA A 366 22.02 21.58 14.05
C ALA A 366 22.55 21.68 15.50
N MET A 367 22.26 20.69 16.35
CA MET A 367 22.85 20.58 17.70
C MET A 367 24.38 20.51 17.65
N SER A 368 24.95 19.72 16.74
CA SER A 368 26.40 19.61 16.62
C SER A 368 27.09 20.92 16.21
N LEU A 369 26.39 21.76 15.43
CA LEU A 369 26.87 23.07 14.98
C LEU A 369 26.98 24.10 16.12
N THR A 370 26.25 23.93 17.22
CA THR A 370 26.37 24.78 18.41
C THR A 370 27.70 24.56 19.15
N HIS A 371 28.32 23.38 18.95
CA HIS A 371 29.64 23.04 19.52
C HIS A 371 30.79 23.30 18.55
N ASN A 372 30.63 22.90 17.29
CA ASN A 372 31.62 23.07 16.23
C ASN A 372 30.97 23.50 14.94
N TRP A 373 31.22 24.73 14.51
CA TRP A 373 30.70 25.26 13.26
C TRP A 373 31.34 24.60 12.03
N ASP A 374 30.49 24.23 11.07
CA ASP A 374 30.86 23.70 9.76
C ASP A 374 29.88 24.22 8.70
N ASP A 375 30.37 25.03 7.75
CA ASP A 375 29.56 25.65 6.70
C ASP A 375 28.87 24.60 5.80
N ALA A 376 29.55 23.48 5.51
CA ALA A 376 28.96 22.42 4.67
C ALA A 376 27.83 21.70 5.40
N LEU A 377 27.97 21.48 6.71
CA LEU A 377 26.91 20.90 7.53
C LEU A 377 25.73 21.87 7.72
N ALA A 378 26.00 23.17 7.85
CA ALA A 378 24.99 24.21 7.93
C ALA A 378 24.10 24.24 6.68
N GLU A 379 24.69 24.17 5.48
CA GLU A 379 23.93 24.10 4.25
C GLU A 379 23.11 22.81 4.12
N LYS A 380 23.68 21.69 4.58
CA LYS A 380 22.98 20.40 4.58
C LYS A 380 21.73 20.40 5.47
N VAL A 381 21.75 21.05 6.64
CA VAL A 381 20.57 21.21 7.51
C VAL A 381 19.44 21.91 6.75
N LYS A 382 19.72 23.00 6.01
CA LYS A 382 18.74 23.70 5.20
C LYS A 382 18.17 22.84 4.06
N GLU A 383 19.05 22.05 3.40
CA GLU A 383 18.60 21.13 2.35
C GLU A 383 17.71 20.02 2.90
N GLU A 384 17.96 19.53 4.11
CA GLU A 384 17.15 18.48 4.74
C GLU A 384 15.79 19.02 5.17
N GLU A 385 15.74 20.23 5.73
CA GLU A 385 14.46 20.90 6.06
C GLU A 385 13.62 21.13 4.80
N SER A 386 14.19 21.68 3.73
CA SER A 386 13.48 21.86 2.46
C SER A 386 12.94 20.54 1.86
N LYS A 387 13.58 19.41 2.16
CA LYS A 387 13.02 18.09 1.79
C LYS A 387 11.85 17.72 2.69
N VAL A 388 11.93 18.00 3.99
CA VAL A 388 10.85 17.73 4.95
C VAL A 388 9.59 18.49 4.55
N ASP A 389 9.70 19.77 4.16
CA ASP A 389 8.59 20.57 3.62
C ASP A 389 7.94 19.92 2.40
N GLN A 390 8.76 19.43 1.45
CA GLN A 390 8.26 18.72 0.27
C GLN A 390 7.52 17.43 0.66
N TYR A 391 7.96 16.72 1.70
CA TYR A 391 7.27 15.55 2.23
C TYR A 391 5.92 15.94 2.85
N GLU A 392 5.86 17.03 3.63
CA GLU A 392 4.63 17.51 4.27
C GLU A 392 3.57 17.84 3.22
N ASP A 393 3.88 18.69 2.24
CA ASP A 393 2.99 19.09 1.16
C ASP A 393 2.48 17.87 0.35
N ALA A 394 3.39 16.96 -0.03
CA ALA A 394 3.04 15.78 -0.81
C ALA A 394 2.17 14.80 0.00
N LEU A 395 2.53 14.54 1.25
CA LEU A 395 1.79 13.66 2.16
C LEU A 395 0.43 14.24 2.50
N GLY A 396 0.34 15.53 2.83
CA GLY A 396 -0.92 16.21 3.15
C GLY A 396 -1.91 16.09 2.01
N THR A 397 -1.49 16.44 0.79
CA THR A 397 -2.30 16.29 -0.43
C THR A 397 -2.73 14.84 -0.68
N TYR A 398 -1.81 13.89 -0.52
CA TYR A 398 -2.07 12.48 -0.76
C TYR A 398 -3.04 11.88 0.26
N LEU A 399 -2.84 12.17 1.56
CA LEU A 399 -3.69 11.70 2.64
C LEU A 399 -5.12 12.25 2.56
N VAL A 400 -5.29 13.52 2.13
CA VAL A 400 -6.61 14.11 1.86
C VAL A 400 -7.32 13.37 0.73
N LYS A 401 -6.63 13.05 -0.39
CA LYS A 401 -7.20 12.24 -1.47
C LYS A 401 -7.56 10.83 -1.00
N LEU A 402 -6.73 10.26 -0.14
CA LEU A 402 -6.92 8.92 0.42
C LEU A 402 -8.10 8.85 1.38
N SER A 403 -8.31 9.88 2.22
CA SER A 403 -9.46 9.95 3.14
C SER A 403 -10.81 9.98 2.43
N GLY A 404 -10.85 10.44 1.17
CA GLY A 404 -12.03 10.40 0.30
C GLY A 404 -12.32 9.02 -0.31
N ARG A 405 -11.52 7.97 -0.01
CA ARG A 405 -11.72 6.60 -0.50
C ARG A 405 -12.43 5.74 0.55
N GLU A 406 -12.98 4.60 0.12
CA GLU A 406 -13.55 3.62 1.05
C GLU A 406 -12.44 2.92 1.84
N LEU A 407 -12.18 3.40 3.04
CA LEU A 407 -11.22 2.83 3.98
C LEU A 407 -11.89 1.82 4.92
N ASN A 408 -11.15 0.80 5.35
CA ASN A 408 -11.55 0.05 6.53
C ASN A 408 -11.21 0.86 7.80
N HIS A 409 -11.72 0.43 8.97
CA HIS A 409 -11.55 1.17 10.22
C HIS A 409 -10.07 1.38 10.59
N ALA A 410 -9.23 0.35 10.45
CA ALA A 410 -7.80 0.42 10.78
C ALA A 410 -7.02 1.36 9.83
N ASP A 411 -7.36 1.35 8.54
CA ASP A 411 -6.76 2.25 7.56
C ASP A 411 -7.20 3.70 7.80
N SER A 412 -8.47 3.92 8.15
CA SER A 412 -8.99 5.25 8.52
C SER A 412 -8.29 5.82 9.75
N GLN A 413 -8.09 5.01 10.79
CA GLN A 413 -7.31 5.39 11.98
C GLN A 413 -5.86 5.74 11.60
N SER A 414 -5.23 4.92 10.73
CA SER A 414 -3.86 5.19 10.27
C SER A 414 -3.75 6.50 9.51
N VAL A 415 -4.69 6.80 8.59
CA VAL A 415 -4.73 8.08 7.86
C VAL A 415 -4.87 9.25 8.82
N ASN A 416 -5.72 9.11 9.83
CA ASN A 416 -5.93 10.16 10.83
C ASN A 416 -4.66 10.43 11.65
N THR A 417 -4.00 9.36 12.13
CA THR A 417 -2.69 9.49 12.82
C THR A 417 -1.67 10.21 11.95
N LEU A 418 -1.56 9.79 10.66
CA LEU A 418 -0.59 10.39 9.74
C LEU A 418 -0.86 11.87 9.50
N LEU A 419 -2.12 12.27 9.30
CA LEU A 419 -2.50 13.68 9.12
C LEU A 419 -2.12 14.57 10.32
N HIS A 420 -2.19 14.04 11.54
CA HIS A 420 -1.76 14.77 12.72
C HIS A 420 -0.24 14.82 12.87
N THR A 421 0.46 13.75 12.54
CA THR A 421 1.89 13.63 12.81
C THR A 421 2.80 14.29 11.77
N ILE A 422 2.34 14.47 10.51
CA ILE A 422 3.18 15.12 9.47
C ILE A 422 3.55 16.55 9.84
N SER A 423 2.60 17.34 10.34
CA SER A 423 2.87 18.72 10.77
C SER A 423 3.80 18.79 11.99
N ASP A 424 3.73 17.84 12.92
CA ASP A 424 4.66 17.80 14.04
C ASP A 424 6.09 17.47 13.59
N PHE A 425 6.28 16.57 12.62
CA PHE A 425 7.61 16.28 12.07
C PHE A 425 8.17 17.46 11.25
N GLU A 426 7.33 18.19 10.52
CA GLU A 426 7.73 19.42 9.83
C GLU A 426 8.21 20.47 10.87
N ARG A 427 7.44 20.71 11.94
CA ARG A 427 7.84 21.65 13.00
C ARG A 427 9.12 21.25 13.73
N ILE A 428 9.35 19.94 13.95
CA ILE A 428 10.63 19.46 14.47
C ILE A 428 11.77 19.86 13.51
N SER A 429 11.56 19.75 12.21
CA SER A 429 12.54 20.16 11.20
C SER A 429 12.76 21.66 11.16
N ASP A 430 11.71 22.48 11.25
CA ASP A 430 11.75 23.93 11.37
C ASP A 430 12.63 24.39 12.55
N HIS A 431 12.50 23.71 13.68
CA HIS A 431 13.33 23.98 14.84
C HIS A 431 14.81 23.65 14.59
N SER A 432 15.15 22.73 13.68
CA SER A 432 16.55 22.51 13.29
C SER A 432 17.19 23.73 12.63
N VAL A 433 16.42 24.44 11.78
CA VAL A 433 16.87 25.69 11.13
C VAL A 433 16.97 26.83 12.17
N ASN A 434 16.07 26.86 13.16
CA ASN A 434 16.18 27.85 14.23
C ASN A 434 17.40 27.59 15.13
N LEU A 435 17.69 26.34 15.46
CA LEU A 435 18.93 25.95 16.16
C LEU A 435 20.17 26.31 15.33
N LEU A 436 20.11 26.11 14.00
CA LEU A 436 21.19 26.52 13.09
C LEU A 436 21.40 28.04 13.14
N LYS A 437 20.34 28.86 13.18
CA LYS A 437 20.47 30.35 13.34
C LYS A 437 21.17 30.70 14.65
N SER A 438 20.81 30.03 15.74
CA SER A 438 21.46 30.25 17.05
C SER A 438 22.94 29.82 16.99
N ALA A 439 23.28 28.71 16.31
CA ALA A 439 24.66 28.26 16.12
C ALA A 439 25.49 29.25 15.26
N ASP A 440 24.89 29.82 14.19
CA ASP A 440 25.51 30.83 13.34
C ASP A 440 25.78 32.12 14.13
N GLU A 441 24.83 32.55 14.97
CA GLU A 441 25.00 33.67 15.86
C GLU A 441 26.13 33.44 16.87
N MET A 442 26.20 32.24 17.46
CA MET A 442 27.29 31.84 18.37
C MET A 442 28.63 31.90 17.66
N HIS A 443 28.73 31.36 16.42
CA HIS A 443 29.93 31.38 15.63
C HIS A 443 30.36 32.82 15.29
N THR A 444 29.45 33.64 14.75
CA THR A 444 29.72 34.99 14.27
C THR A 444 30.13 35.94 15.41
N LYS A 445 29.46 35.82 16.57
CA LYS A 445 29.72 36.62 17.74
C LYS A 445 30.78 36.03 18.67
N ASN A 446 31.34 34.87 18.36
CA ASN A 446 32.29 34.12 19.20
C ASN A 446 31.76 33.92 20.65
N VAL A 447 30.48 33.51 20.77
CA VAL A 447 29.83 33.26 22.06
C VAL A 447 30.43 32.02 22.71
N GLN A 448 30.91 32.16 23.94
CA GLN A 448 31.45 31.06 24.74
C GLN A 448 30.70 30.95 26.06
N PHE A 449 29.94 29.90 26.25
CA PHE A 449 29.31 29.60 27.54
C PHE A 449 30.37 29.14 28.58
N SER A 450 30.08 29.43 29.86
CA SER A 450 30.88 28.91 30.97
C SER A 450 30.93 27.39 30.98
N GLN A 451 31.89 26.79 31.66
CA GLN A 451 32.02 25.31 31.78
C GLN A 451 30.69 24.71 32.32
N ASP A 452 30.17 25.30 33.43
CA ASP A 452 28.92 24.85 34.05
C ASP A 452 27.75 24.88 33.06
N ALA A 453 27.62 26.00 32.29
CA ALA A 453 26.54 26.15 31.32
C ALA A 453 26.66 25.14 30.17
N ARG A 454 27.87 24.78 29.76
CA ARG A 454 28.09 23.74 28.72
C ARG A 454 27.72 22.36 29.23
N GLU A 455 28.06 22.02 30.47
CA GLU A 455 27.71 20.77 31.11
C GLU A 455 26.19 20.66 31.32
N GLU A 456 25.53 21.74 31.73
CA GLU A 456 24.07 21.83 31.83
C GLU A 456 23.38 21.61 30.46
N LEU A 457 23.89 22.27 29.39
CA LEU A 457 23.38 22.11 28.04
C LEU A 457 23.59 20.68 27.52
N GLN A 458 24.74 20.05 27.78
CA GLN A 458 24.98 18.68 27.36
C GLN A 458 23.97 17.70 27.96
N VAL A 459 23.61 17.85 29.25
CA VAL A 459 22.59 17.01 29.89
C VAL A 459 21.23 17.20 29.21
N LEU A 460 20.88 18.46 28.88
CA LEU A 460 19.64 18.76 28.17
C LEU A 460 19.64 18.17 26.77
N GLU A 461 20.72 18.34 26.01
CA GLU A 461 20.87 17.81 24.65
C GLU A 461 20.77 16.28 24.62
N ASP A 462 21.36 15.58 25.58
CA ASP A 462 21.24 14.14 25.73
C ASP A 462 19.77 13.70 25.97
N ALA A 463 19.02 14.47 26.76
CA ALA A 463 17.61 14.20 27.01
C ALA A 463 16.76 14.46 25.75
N VAL A 464 17.00 15.55 25.02
CA VAL A 464 16.34 15.88 23.75
C VAL A 464 16.61 14.81 22.70
N GLN A 465 17.88 14.34 22.57
CA GLN A 465 18.25 13.28 21.65
C GLN A 465 17.55 11.96 22.00
N ASP A 466 17.47 11.59 23.28
CA ASP A 466 16.75 10.38 23.72
C ASP A 466 15.25 10.49 23.43
N THR A 467 14.63 11.67 23.62
CA THR A 467 13.24 11.94 23.31
C THR A 467 12.96 11.75 21.81
N LEU A 468 13.75 12.39 20.96
CA LEU A 468 13.59 12.36 19.51
C LEU A 468 13.86 10.96 18.93
N ASN A 469 14.87 10.24 19.43
CA ASN A 469 15.13 8.85 19.04
C ASN A 469 13.97 7.92 19.40
N ARG A 470 13.38 8.07 20.59
CA ARG A 470 12.23 7.25 21.01
C ARG A 470 11.01 7.52 20.16
N THR A 471 10.73 8.79 19.88
CA THR A 471 9.57 9.21 19.07
C THR A 471 9.66 8.66 17.66
N THR A 472 10.79 8.83 16.99
CA THR A 472 10.99 8.32 15.62
C THR A 472 10.96 6.80 15.55
N GLU A 473 11.55 6.12 16.54
CA GLU A 473 11.53 4.66 16.60
C GLU A 473 10.13 4.11 16.92
N ALA A 474 9.41 4.74 17.87
CA ALA A 474 8.03 4.37 18.20
C ALA A 474 7.12 4.52 16.98
N PHE A 475 7.23 5.64 16.26
CA PHE A 475 6.46 5.89 15.05
C PHE A 475 6.78 4.85 13.95
N ARG A 476 8.06 4.63 13.66
CA ARG A 476 8.49 3.68 12.62
C ARG A 476 8.02 2.25 12.89
N LYS A 477 8.08 1.80 14.15
CA LYS A 477 7.69 0.44 14.57
C LYS A 477 6.21 0.28 14.88
N GLY A 478 5.47 1.37 15.09
CA GLY A 478 4.12 1.35 15.65
C GLY A 478 4.10 0.84 17.10
N ASP A 479 5.16 1.12 17.87
CA ASP A 479 5.35 0.61 19.23
C ASP A 479 4.77 1.57 20.27
N LEU A 480 3.53 1.30 20.71
CA LEU A 480 2.83 2.10 21.71
C LEU A 480 3.51 2.08 23.08
N HIS A 481 4.22 1.00 23.43
CA HIS A 481 4.98 0.95 24.67
C HIS A 481 6.18 1.90 24.65
N LEU A 482 6.82 2.04 23.48
CA LEU A 482 7.90 3.01 23.30
C LEU A 482 7.34 4.44 23.26
N ALA A 483 6.21 4.66 22.58
CA ALA A 483 5.51 5.95 22.56
C ALA A 483 5.15 6.44 23.98
N SER A 484 4.65 5.55 24.85
CA SER A 484 4.29 5.89 26.24
C SER A 484 5.48 6.25 27.15
N LYS A 485 6.71 6.23 26.64
CA LYS A 485 7.93 6.67 27.35
C LYS A 485 8.35 8.09 26.98
N VAL A 486 7.75 8.66 25.95
CA VAL A 486 8.13 9.99 25.43
C VAL A 486 7.66 11.11 26.36
N GLU A 487 6.39 11.13 26.72
CA GLU A 487 5.81 12.17 27.59
C GLU A 487 6.50 12.30 28.96
N PRO A 488 6.84 11.22 29.72
CA PRO A 488 7.60 11.38 30.95
C PRO A 488 8.98 11.98 30.75
N LEU A 489 9.60 11.77 29.57
CA LEU A 489 10.92 12.31 29.24
C LEU A 489 10.82 13.78 28.83
N GLU A 490 9.77 14.17 28.10
CA GLU A 490 9.47 15.56 27.76
C GLU A 490 9.31 16.40 29.02
N GLN A 491 8.57 15.92 30.04
CA GLN A 491 8.44 16.64 31.31
C GLN A 491 9.78 16.86 32.03
N VAL A 492 10.73 15.91 31.90
CA VAL A 492 12.09 16.11 32.41
C VAL A 492 12.83 17.17 31.62
N VAL A 493 12.69 17.23 30.30
CA VAL A 493 13.25 18.30 29.46
C VAL A 493 12.73 19.67 29.91
N ASP A 494 11.44 19.83 30.15
CA ASP A 494 10.83 21.03 30.69
C ASP A 494 11.42 21.44 32.04
N GLU A 495 11.64 20.48 32.92
CA GLU A 495 12.27 20.74 34.24
C GLU A 495 13.71 21.17 34.07
N LEU A 496 14.49 20.56 33.15
CA LEU A 496 15.86 20.93 32.85
C LEU A 496 15.94 22.35 32.26
N VAL A 497 15.09 22.68 31.29
CA VAL A 497 15.02 24.05 30.71
C VAL A 497 14.76 25.10 31.77
N ARG A 498 13.77 24.88 32.64
CA ARG A 498 13.47 25.80 33.75
C ARG A 498 14.64 25.93 34.72
N ALA A 499 15.32 24.84 35.04
CA ALA A 499 16.46 24.88 35.95
C ALA A 499 17.66 25.58 35.33
N ILE A 500 17.97 25.40 34.04
CA ILE A 500 19.05 26.11 33.34
C ILE A 500 18.76 27.60 33.29
N LYS A 501 17.52 28.00 32.97
CA LYS A 501 17.12 29.42 32.99
C LYS A 501 17.34 30.04 34.39
N ALA A 502 16.94 29.38 35.47
CA ALA A 502 17.13 29.83 36.83
C ALA A 502 18.63 29.98 37.21
N ARG A 503 19.46 28.96 36.84
CA ARG A 503 20.92 28.99 37.06
C ARG A 503 21.59 30.10 36.24
N HIS A 504 21.15 30.34 35.01
CA HIS A 504 21.66 31.42 34.18
C HIS A 504 21.36 32.80 34.82
N ILE A 505 20.14 33.03 35.35
CA ILE A 505 19.80 34.25 36.07
C ILE A 505 20.72 34.43 37.28
N ALA A 506 21.00 33.40 38.04
CA ALA A 506 21.92 33.48 39.17
C ALA A 506 23.35 33.85 38.72
N ARG A 507 23.86 33.27 37.59
CA ARG A 507 25.16 33.65 37.00
C ARG A 507 25.19 35.12 36.51
N LEU A 508 24.09 35.61 35.95
CA LEU A 508 23.94 37.04 35.59
C LEU A 508 24.02 37.95 36.81
N GLN A 509 23.30 37.63 37.89
CA GLN A 509 23.34 38.38 39.14
C GLN A 509 24.72 38.41 39.81
N ALA A 510 25.47 37.31 39.69
CA ALA A 510 26.84 37.19 40.15
C ALA A 510 27.86 37.90 39.24
N GLY A 511 27.44 38.46 38.10
CA GLY A 511 28.34 39.09 37.13
C GLY A 511 29.28 38.14 36.39
N SER A 512 28.99 36.82 36.39
CA SER A 512 29.82 35.77 35.76
C SER A 512 29.41 35.46 34.33
N CYS A 513 28.36 36.09 33.77
CA CYS A 513 28.00 36.01 32.37
C CYS A 513 27.36 37.29 31.83
N SER A 514 27.26 37.46 30.51
CA SER A 514 26.68 38.63 29.87
C SER A 514 25.20 38.42 29.53
N ILE A 515 24.43 39.52 29.51
CA ILE A 515 23.02 39.50 29.09
C ILE A 515 22.89 39.04 27.62
N GLU A 516 23.84 39.44 26.78
CA GLU A 516 23.84 39.09 25.35
C GLU A 516 23.87 37.59 25.12
N TYR A 517 24.68 36.86 25.89
CA TYR A 517 24.73 35.38 25.80
C TYR A 517 23.46 34.72 26.34
N GLY A 518 22.71 35.42 27.20
CA GLY A 518 21.43 34.99 27.72
C GLY A 518 20.35 34.87 26.64
N PHE A 519 20.34 35.76 25.65
CA PHE A 519 19.39 35.67 24.53
C PHE A 519 19.66 34.44 23.68
N VAL A 520 20.92 34.19 23.32
CA VAL A 520 21.27 32.99 22.54
C VAL A 520 20.97 31.71 23.31
N LEU A 521 21.22 31.70 24.63
CA LEU A 521 20.87 30.55 25.47
C LEU A 521 19.36 30.36 25.52
N ASP A 522 18.55 31.40 25.68
CA ASP A 522 17.08 31.30 25.74
C ASP A 522 16.49 30.77 24.42
N ASP A 523 17.04 31.22 23.29
CA ASP A 523 16.67 30.71 21.96
C ASP A 523 16.97 29.21 21.81
N LEU A 524 18.16 28.75 22.23
CA LEU A 524 18.51 27.32 22.22
C LEU A 524 17.55 26.52 23.11
N LEU A 525 17.34 26.95 24.34
CA LEU A 525 16.47 26.29 25.31
C LEU A 525 15.03 26.17 24.79
N THR A 526 14.52 27.27 24.22
CA THR A 526 13.15 27.31 23.64
C THR A 526 13.02 26.36 22.47
N ASN A 527 14.01 26.29 21.57
CA ASN A 527 13.94 25.34 20.44
C ASN A 527 14.03 23.89 20.89
N TYR A 528 14.86 23.56 21.91
CA TYR A 528 14.93 22.22 22.47
C TYR A 528 13.63 21.78 23.14
N GLU A 529 12.99 22.67 23.91
CA GLU A 529 11.68 22.48 24.53
C GLU A 529 10.62 22.17 23.44
N ARG A 530 10.54 23.02 22.41
CA ARG A 530 9.58 22.85 21.30
C ARG A 530 9.76 21.57 20.51
N VAL A 531 10.99 21.14 20.26
CA VAL A 531 11.24 19.83 19.62
C VAL A 531 10.64 18.69 20.46
N CYS A 532 10.78 18.74 21.78
CA CYS A 532 10.22 17.73 22.68
C CYS A 532 8.70 17.80 22.79
N ASP A 533 8.09 19.02 22.79
CA ASP A 533 6.66 19.23 22.70
C ASP A 533 6.06 18.48 21.49
N HIS A 534 6.66 18.68 20.29
CA HIS A 534 6.21 18.03 19.06
C HIS A 534 6.46 16.51 19.09
N CYS A 535 7.53 16.05 19.72
CA CYS A 535 7.76 14.63 19.95
C CYS A 535 6.66 14.01 20.82
N SER A 536 6.22 14.70 21.87
CA SER A 536 5.11 14.27 22.71
C SER A 536 3.80 14.22 21.93
N ASN A 537 3.48 15.23 21.12
CA ASN A 537 2.29 15.25 20.27
C ASN A 537 2.25 14.02 19.35
N VAL A 538 3.36 13.69 18.67
CA VAL A 538 3.46 12.50 17.83
C VAL A 538 3.20 11.21 18.62
N ALA A 539 3.77 11.09 19.81
CA ALA A 539 3.63 9.90 20.66
C ALA A 539 2.19 9.75 21.17
N VAL A 540 1.57 10.85 21.61
CA VAL A 540 0.19 10.91 22.11
C VAL A 540 -0.80 10.56 20.99
N ALA A 541 -0.64 11.14 19.78
CA ALA A 541 -1.50 10.85 18.64
C ALA A 541 -1.51 9.34 18.29
N GLN A 542 -0.36 8.65 18.40
CA GLN A 542 -0.30 7.21 18.18
C GLN A 542 -1.08 6.42 19.25
N ILE A 543 -1.04 6.84 20.51
CA ILE A 543 -1.70 6.16 21.62
C ILE A 543 -3.21 6.38 21.57
N GLU A 544 -3.66 7.62 21.39
CA GLU A 544 -5.08 8.01 21.37
C GLU A 544 -5.83 7.33 20.21
N VAL A 545 -5.25 7.34 19.01
CA VAL A 545 -5.85 6.65 17.86
C VAL A 545 -5.96 5.14 18.08
N ALA A 546 -4.98 4.52 18.75
CA ALA A 546 -5.02 3.10 19.05
C ALA A 546 -6.09 2.73 20.10
N GLN A 547 -6.53 3.68 20.92
CA GLN A 547 -7.57 3.53 21.93
C GLN A 547 -8.97 3.95 21.45
N ASP A 548 -9.17 4.25 20.14
CA ASP A 548 -10.41 4.82 19.59
C ASP A 548 -10.85 6.14 20.27
N SER A 549 -9.94 6.84 20.94
CA SER A 549 -10.17 8.13 21.53
C SER A 549 -9.93 9.23 20.49
N PHE A 550 -10.96 10.03 20.20
CA PHE A 550 -10.86 11.20 19.29
C PHE A 550 -10.65 12.51 20.04
N ASP A 551 -10.44 12.47 21.33
CA ASP A 551 -10.25 13.67 22.15
C ASP A 551 -8.75 13.90 22.35
N THR A 552 -8.18 14.79 21.56
CA THR A 552 -6.77 15.17 21.62
C THR A 552 -6.44 15.66 23.04
N HIS A 553 -5.54 14.96 23.72
CA HIS A 553 -5.13 15.17 25.11
C HIS A 553 -6.01 14.53 26.20
N ALA A 554 -7.08 13.76 25.89
CA ALA A 554 -7.81 13.01 26.90
C ALA A 554 -6.89 12.06 27.67
N TYR A 555 -6.01 11.36 26.96
CA TYR A 555 -5.01 10.47 27.56
C TYR A 555 -4.06 11.21 28.52
N LEU A 556 -3.54 12.36 28.12
CA LEU A 556 -2.66 13.18 28.96
C LEU A 556 -3.39 13.73 30.19
N ASN A 557 -4.63 14.18 30.00
CA ASN A 557 -5.44 14.71 31.11
C ASN A 557 -5.78 13.61 32.14
N ASP A 558 -6.07 12.39 31.69
CA ASP A 558 -6.32 11.25 32.57
C ASP A 558 -5.06 10.81 33.33
N LEU A 559 -3.89 10.83 32.68
CA LEU A 559 -2.61 10.57 33.33
C LEU A 559 -2.27 11.65 34.37
N ARG A 560 -2.46 12.94 34.04
CA ARG A 560 -2.15 14.07 34.91
C ARG A 560 -3.16 14.20 36.06
N SER A 561 -4.43 13.87 35.86
CA SER A 561 -5.49 13.94 36.86
C SER A 561 -5.56 12.74 37.81
N GLY A 562 -4.78 11.67 37.52
CA GLY A 562 -4.78 10.44 38.34
C GLY A 562 -6.02 9.56 38.15
N ASN A 563 -6.88 9.83 37.17
CA ASN A 563 -8.08 9.06 36.88
C ASN A 563 -7.75 7.62 36.39
N ALA A 564 -6.55 7.41 35.83
CA ALA A 564 -6.03 6.12 35.41
C ALA A 564 -4.95 5.61 36.38
N ALA A 565 -5.33 5.16 37.58
CA ALA A 565 -4.42 4.92 38.70
C ALA A 565 -3.20 4.02 38.39
N LYS A 566 -3.33 2.94 37.60
CA LYS A 566 -2.21 2.07 37.21
C LYS A 566 -1.27 2.71 36.20
N GLU A 567 -1.81 3.43 35.23
CA GLU A 567 -1.02 4.10 34.17
C GLU A 567 -0.29 5.30 34.75
N SER A 568 -0.92 6.04 35.66
CA SER A 568 -0.32 7.15 36.40
C SER A 568 0.86 6.67 37.27
N GLU A 569 0.77 5.51 37.93
CA GLU A 569 1.88 4.95 38.71
C GLU A 569 3.07 4.52 37.84
N VAL A 570 2.81 3.96 36.66
CA VAL A 570 3.86 3.61 35.69
C VAL A 570 4.53 4.87 35.14
N PHE A 571 3.73 5.89 34.86
CA PHE A 571 4.20 7.18 34.40
C PHE A 571 5.12 7.83 35.43
N GLN A 572 4.70 7.94 36.68
CA GLN A 572 5.51 8.53 37.77
C GLN A 572 6.83 7.79 37.97
N ARG A 573 6.81 6.46 37.99
CA ARG A 573 8.04 5.65 38.09
C ARG A 573 9.01 5.88 36.94
N ARG A 574 8.51 6.16 35.71
CA ARG A 574 9.36 6.49 34.57
C ARG A 574 9.91 7.91 34.68
N LEU A 575 9.08 8.86 35.09
CA LEU A 575 9.47 10.24 35.32
C LEU A 575 10.61 10.34 36.35
N ASP A 576 10.47 9.66 37.51
CA ASP A 576 11.49 9.65 38.56
C ASP A 576 12.80 9.03 38.05
N ARG A 577 12.72 7.92 37.26
CA ARG A 577 13.90 7.31 36.65
C ARG A 577 14.61 8.25 35.67
N TYR A 578 13.87 9.04 34.90
CA TYR A 578 14.48 10.02 33.99
C TYR A 578 15.07 11.20 34.74
N ARG A 579 14.45 11.68 35.82
CA ARG A 579 15.03 12.69 36.70
C ARG A 579 16.36 12.23 37.29
N GLU A 580 16.45 10.98 37.74
CA GLU A 580 17.69 10.39 38.24
C GLU A 580 18.75 10.24 37.14
N ARG A 581 18.35 10.01 35.91
CA ARG A 581 19.28 9.83 34.77
C ARG A 581 19.88 11.13 34.27
N TYR A 582 19.08 12.20 34.26
CA TYR A 582 19.46 13.50 33.70
C TYR A 582 19.67 14.55 34.81
N LEU A 583 20.52 14.19 35.80
CA LEU A 583 20.93 15.10 36.85
C LEU A 583 22.07 16.02 36.36
N PHE A 584 22.00 17.28 36.75
CA PHE A 584 23.13 18.17 36.54
C PHE A 584 24.30 17.78 37.44
N PRO A 585 25.56 17.96 36.97
CA PRO A 585 26.75 17.77 37.81
C PRO A 585 26.65 18.61 39.09
N GLU A 586 26.97 18.05 40.24
CA GLU A 586 27.06 18.81 41.49
C GLU A 586 28.27 19.76 41.41
N ASN A 587 28.01 21.09 41.54
CA ASN A 587 29.12 22.04 41.64
C ASN A 587 29.91 21.83 42.93
N GLU A 588 31.19 21.53 42.85
CA GLU A 588 32.11 21.36 44.00
C GLU A 588 32.25 22.62 44.91
N THR A 589 31.57 23.71 44.58
CA THR A 589 31.70 25.02 45.27
C THR A 589 30.82 25.19 46.53
N THR A 590 29.89 24.25 46.84
CA THR A 590 28.97 24.40 47.99
C THR A 590 29.40 23.64 49.24
N THR A 591 30.52 22.89 49.22
CA THR A 591 30.97 22.09 50.37
C THR A 591 32.01 22.76 51.26
N THR A 592 32.37 24.03 51.03
CA THR A 592 33.44 24.70 51.81
C THR A 592 32.91 25.64 52.91
N GLU A 593 31.60 25.99 52.94
CA GLU A 593 31.07 26.92 53.95
C GLU A 593 30.40 26.24 55.16
N GLU A 594 30.12 24.96 55.15
CA GLU A 594 29.50 24.28 56.31
C GLU A 594 30.47 23.62 57.29
N LYS A 595 31.81 23.81 57.12
CA LYS A 595 32.82 23.29 58.06
C LYS A 595 33.55 24.37 58.89
N GLN A 596 33.09 25.61 58.87
CA GLN A 596 33.57 26.65 59.80
C GLN A 596 32.41 27.46 60.38
N GLY A 597 31.68 26.87 61.29
CA GLY A 597 30.65 27.52 62.10
C GLY A 597 30.45 26.70 63.35
#